data_3d7126353c8d4107bf13498657af0e69
#
_entry.id   3d7126353c8d4107bf13498657af0e69
#
_cell.length_a   1.000
_cell.length_b   1.000
_cell.length_c   1.000
_cell.angle_alpha   90.00
_cell.angle_beta   90.00
_cell.angle_gamma   90.00
#
_symmetry.space_group_name_H-M   'P 1'
#
loop_
_entity.id
_entity.type
_entity.pdbx_description
1 polymer ?
#
loop_
_entity_poly.entity_id
_entity_poly.type
_entity_poly.pdbx_seq_one_letter_code
_entity_poly.pdbx_strand_id
1 'polypeptide(L)'
;NLEKISPFELKNRLIEMADESVKKMAHVMLNAGRGNPNWIATEAREAFFILGSFAIAESRRVMDMSEGIAGIPQKEGIAQRFELWLKTHEGEPGIGLLKRTYNYMLMEHAVDPDSLVHEWAESMAGNQYPMPDRILKYTEILVRDYLNREMCDGRPPQGNFDLFATEAVRQACAMYSIR
;
A
#
# COMPACT_ATOMS: atom_id res chain seq x y z
N ASN A 1 1.42 -40.73 4.07
CA ASN A 1 0.52 -40.36 5.14
C ASN A 1 0.45 -38.82 5.20
N LEU A 2 -0.56 -38.24 4.55
CA LEU A 2 -0.71 -36.78 4.37
C LEU A 2 -0.93 -36.03 5.70
N GLU A 3 -1.39 -36.73 6.73
CA GLU A 3 -1.66 -36.14 8.06
C GLU A 3 -0.39 -35.74 8.85
N LYS A 4 0.80 -36.18 8.42
CA LYS A 4 2.08 -35.89 9.06
C LYS A 4 2.91 -34.83 8.34
N ILE A 5 2.39 -34.27 7.26
CA ILE A 5 3.08 -33.29 6.43
C ILE A 5 2.63 -31.91 6.84
N SER A 6 3.56 -30.97 6.96
CA SER A 6 3.22 -29.57 7.27
C SER A 6 2.35 -28.97 6.14
N PRO A 7 1.48 -27.97 6.45
CA PRO A 7 0.68 -27.32 5.41
C PRO A 7 1.51 -26.76 4.26
N PHE A 8 2.74 -26.34 4.54
CA PHE A 8 3.68 -25.81 3.54
C PHE A 8 4.21 -26.92 2.62
N GLU A 9 4.60 -28.07 3.18
CA GLU A 9 5.04 -29.22 2.40
C GLU A 9 3.91 -29.83 1.58
N LEU A 10 2.69 -29.91 2.15
CA LEU A 10 1.50 -30.37 1.44
C LEU A 10 1.22 -29.48 0.22
N LYS A 11 1.26 -28.17 0.40
CA LYS A 11 1.11 -27.21 -0.69
C LYS A 11 2.14 -27.43 -1.80
N ASN A 12 3.42 -27.57 -1.46
CA ASN A 12 4.48 -27.78 -2.44
C ASN A 12 4.26 -29.09 -3.24
N ARG A 13 3.88 -30.16 -2.55
CA ARG A 13 3.55 -31.44 -3.18
C ARG A 13 2.37 -31.38 -4.13
N LEU A 14 1.33 -30.63 -3.77
CA LEU A 14 0.17 -30.39 -4.63
C LEU A 14 0.55 -29.61 -5.90
N ILE A 15 1.45 -28.64 -5.76
CA ILE A 15 1.98 -27.88 -6.91
C ILE A 15 2.79 -28.79 -7.83
N GLU A 16 3.68 -29.62 -7.30
CA GLU A 16 4.46 -30.59 -8.09
C GLU A 16 3.57 -31.58 -8.85
N MET A 17 2.55 -32.14 -8.18
CA MET A 17 1.57 -33.01 -8.81
C MET A 17 0.77 -32.32 -9.92
N ALA A 18 0.41 -31.05 -9.70
CA ALA A 18 -0.28 -30.27 -10.70
C ALA A 18 0.62 -29.98 -11.92
N ASP A 19 1.89 -29.62 -11.69
CA ASP A 19 2.87 -29.38 -12.76
C ASP A 19 3.13 -30.64 -13.59
N GLU A 20 3.20 -31.81 -12.97
CA GLU A 20 3.33 -33.08 -13.70
C GLU A 20 2.09 -33.40 -14.54
N SER A 21 0.90 -33.09 -14.03
CA SER A 21 -0.36 -33.26 -14.73
C SER A 21 -0.45 -32.35 -15.96
N VAL A 22 -0.03 -31.10 -15.80
CA VAL A 22 -0.02 -30.06 -16.84
C VAL A 22 0.94 -30.42 -17.98
N LYS A 23 2.12 -30.94 -17.68
CA LYS A 23 3.07 -31.44 -18.70
C LYS A 23 2.48 -32.53 -19.60
N LYS A 24 1.49 -33.26 -19.08
CA LYS A 24 0.79 -34.32 -19.84
C LYS A 24 -0.39 -33.80 -20.67
N MET A 25 -0.93 -32.62 -20.37
CA MET A 25 -2.18 -32.16 -20.97
C MET A 25 -2.06 -30.88 -21.83
N ALA A 26 -0.88 -30.35 -22.07
CA ALA A 26 -0.65 -29.08 -22.81
C ALA A 26 -1.45 -27.88 -22.31
N HIS A 27 -1.81 -27.85 -21.03
CA HIS A 27 -2.47 -26.73 -20.38
C HIS A 27 -1.47 -25.89 -19.58
N VAL A 28 -1.70 -24.60 -19.47
CA VAL A 28 -0.91 -23.69 -18.61
C VAL A 28 -1.50 -23.72 -17.20
N MET A 29 -0.69 -24.06 -16.21
CA MET A 29 -1.12 -24.01 -14.82
C MET A 29 -1.08 -22.56 -14.30
N LEU A 30 -2.21 -22.08 -13.83
CA LEU A 30 -2.30 -20.80 -13.12
C LEU A 30 -2.14 -21.06 -11.62
N ASN A 31 -1.00 -20.66 -11.07
CA ASN A 31 -0.71 -20.84 -9.65
C ASN A 31 -1.18 -19.62 -8.84
N ALA A 32 -2.31 -19.74 -8.16
CA ALA A 32 -2.85 -18.74 -7.24
C ALA A 32 -2.38 -18.94 -5.79
N GLY A 33 -1.56 -19.95 -5.50
CA GLY A 33 -1.19 -20.36 -4.14
C GLY A 33 -0.10 -19.52 -3.48
N ARG A 34 0.54 -18.58 -4.18
CA ARG A 34 1.66 -17.79 -3.65
C ARG A 34 1.39 -16.30 -3.50
N GLY A 35 0.24 -15.80 -3.86
CA GLY A 35 -0.05 -14.37 -3.84
C GLY A 35 0.85 -13.52 -4.77
N ASN A 36 1.68 -14.15 -5.60
CA ASN A 36 2.43 -13.44 -6.62
C ASN A 36 1.46 -13.03 -7.73
N PRO A 37 1.38 -11.75 -8.10
CA PRO A 37 0.55 -11.34 -9.21
C PRO A 37 1.08 -11.94 -10.51
N ASN A 38 0.16 -12.42 -11.36
CA ASN A 38 0.51 -12.88 -12.70
C ASN A 38 0.82 -11.72 -13.67
N TRP A 39 0.61 -10.50 -13.22
CA TRP A 39 0.86 -9.25 -13.93
C TRP A 39 1.28 -8.17 -12.94
N ILE A 40 1.95 -7.15 -13.42
CA ILE A 40 2.37 -6.00 -12.62
C ILE A 40 1.49 -4.80 -12.99
N ALA A 41 0.81 -4.23 -11.99
CA ALA A 41 0.08 -2.97 -12.13
C ALA A 41 1.09 -1.83 -12.22
N THR A 42 1.56 -1.50 -13.41
CA THR A 42 2.62 -0.50 -13.61
C THR A 42 2.19 0.89 -13.16
N GLU A 43 0.98 1.34 -13.51
CA GLU A 43 0.46 2.65 -13.08
C GLU A 43 0.46 2.81 -11.56
N ALA A 44 0.07 1.78 -10.81
CA ALA A 44 0.11 1.82 -9.35
C ALA A 44 1.54 1.87 -8.79
N ARG A 45 2.49 1.19 -9.44
CA ARG A 45 3.92 1.24 -9.08
C ARG A 45 4.53 2.60 -9.35
N GLU A 46 4.22 3.18 -10.50
CA GLU A 46 4.65 4.51 -10.89
C GLU A 46 4.11 5.57 -9.91
N ALA A 47 2.81 5.49 -9.56
CA ALA A 47 2.21 6.35 -8.55
C ALA A 47 2.89 6.23 -7.18
N PHE A 48 3.26 5.02 -6.77
CA PHE A 48 3.99 4.76 -5.55
C PHE A 48 5.38 5.41 -5.56
N PHE A 49 6.15 5.24 -6.64
CA PHE A 49 7.48 5.83 -6.73
C PHE A 49 7.46 7.35 -6.80
N ILE A 50 6.50 7.94 -7.50
CA ILE A 50 6.40 9.39 -7.57
C ILE A 50 5.94 10.00 -6.24
N LEU A 51 5.08 9.33 -5.50
CA LEU A 51 4.73 9.69 -4.12
C LEU A 51 5.97 9.64 -3.21
N GLY A 52 6.80 8.61 -3.36
CA GLY A 52 8.08 8.50 -2.66
C GLY A 52 9.03 9.66 -2.99
N SER A 53 9.08 10.07 -4.24
CA SER A 53 9.89 11.23 -4.67
C SER A 53 9.41 12.53 -4.02
N PHE A 54 8.09 12.73 -3.91
CA PHE A 54 7.51 13.85 -3.16
C PHE A 54 7.91 13.80 -1.67
N ALA A 55 7.77 12.62 -1.03
CA ALA A 55 8.13 12.46 0.39
C ALA A 55 9.60 12.80 0.65
N ILE A 56 10.51 12.37 -0.22
CA ILE A 56 11.93 12.70 -0.13
C ILE A 56 12.17 14.22 -0.36
N ALA A 57 11.43 14.84 -1.27
CA ALA A 57 11.53 16.28 -1.48
C ALA A 57 11.08 17.06 -0.23
N GLU A 58 9.99 16.65 0.42
CA GLU A 58 9.52 17.23 1.68
C GLU A 58 10.53 17.02 2.82
N SER A 59 11.10 15.82 2.95
CA SER A 59 12.14 15.55 3.93
C SER A 59 13.38 16.44 3.73
N ARG A 60 13.84 16.58 2.49
CA ARG A 60 14.96 17.48 2.15
C ARG A 60 14.66 18.94 2.44
N ARG A 61 13.43 19.38 2.19
CA ARG A 61 13.00 20.76 2.45
C ARG A 61 13.18 21.16 3.91
N VAL A 62 12.95 20.24 4.84
CA VAL A 62 12.99 20.50 6.28
C VAL A 62 14.26 20.00 6.97
N MET A 63 15.19 19.40 6.24
CA MET A 63 16.39 18.75 6.79
C MET A 63 17.22 19.69 7.66
N ASP A 64 17.41 20.93 7.18
CA ASP A 64 18.26 21.93 7.81
C ASP A 64 17.47 23.02 8.56
N MET A 65 16.14 22.85 8.70
CA MET A 65 15.32 23.79 9.46
C MET A 65 15.49 23.56 10.96
N SER A 66 15.58 24.63 11.74
CA SER A 66 15.69 24.55 13.22
C SER A 66 14.52 23.81 13.87
N GLU A 67 13.36 23.87 13.24
CA GLU A 67 12.12 23.22 13.65
C GLU A 67 11.92 21.84 12.99
N GLY A 68 12.74 21.51 12.00
CA GLY A 68 12.73 20.26 11.30
C GLY A 68 13.54 19.20 12.05
N ILE A 69 12.86 18.22 12.61
CA ILE A 69 13.53 17.12 13.29
C ILE A 69 14.06 16.13 12.26
N ALA A 70 15.32 16.30 11.86
CA ALA A 70 16.03 15.36 10.97
C ALA A 70 15.29 15.01 9.66
N GLY A 71 14.60 15.97 9.06
CA GLY A 71 13.90 15.76 7.79
C GLY A 71 12.53 15.10 7.91
N ILE A 72 11.90 15.09 9.09
CA ILE A 72 10.51 14.66 9.23
C ILE A 72 9.60 15.66 8.52
N PRO A 73 8.76 15.24 7.56
CA PRO A 73 7.87 16.14 6.85
C PRO A 73 6.97 16.94 7.79
N GLN A 74 6.85 18.25 7.57
CA GLN A 74 5.94 19.09 8.30
C GLN A 74 4.53 19.00 7.76
N LYS A 75 3.54 18.83 8.64
CA LYS A 75 2.14 18.68 8.26
C LYS A 75 1.55 19.94 7.66
N GLU A 76 1.82 21.10 8.26
CA GLU A 76 1.20 22.38 7.89
C GLU A 76 1.49 22.74 6.43
N GLY A 77 0.42 22.85 5.63
CA GLY A 77 0.46 23.25 4.23
C GLY A 77 1.09 22.21 3.30
N ILE A 78 1.28 20.95 3.74
CA ILE A 78 1.86 19.89 2.92
C ILE A 78 0.95 19.53 1.75
N ALA A 79 -0.37 19.64 1.92
CA ALA A 79 -1.33 19.39 0.85
C ALA A 79 -1.17 20.40 -0.30
N GLN A 80 -1.01 21.68 0.02
CA GLN A 80 -0.77 22.70 -1.01
C GLN A 80 0.53 22.45 -1.78
N ARG A 81 1.59 22.03 -1.09
CA ARG A 81 2.86 21.65 -1.72
C ARG A 81 2.73 20.40 -2.58
N PHE A 82 1.91 19.44 -2.14
CA PHE A 82 1.60 18.25 -2.92
C PHE A 82 0.80 18.55 -4.19
N GLU A 83 -0.19 19.42 -4.11
CA GLU A 83 -0.96 19.88 -5.27
C GLU A 83 -0.07 20.58 -6.30
N LEU A 84 0.86 21.41 -5.83
CA LEU A 84 1.86 22.02 -6.70
C LEU A 84 2.78 20.97 -7.33
N TRP A 85 3.19 19.97 -6.54
CA TRP A 85 3.99 18.84 -7.03
C TRP A 85 3.25 18.08 -8.13
N LEU A 86 2.00 17.71 -7.91
CA LEU A 86 1.16 17.03 -8.91
C LEU A 86 1.03 17.84 -10.19
N LYS A 87 0.93 19.16 -10.08
CA LYS A 87 0.83 20.07 -11.23
C LYS A 87 2.14 20.16 -12.00
N THR A 88 3.27 20.24 -11.32
CA THR A 88 4.59 20.36 -11.95
C THR A 88 5.07 19.06 -12.60
N HIS A 89 4.52 17.91 -12.19
CA HIS A 89 4.80 16.59 -12.75
C HIS A 89 3.66 16.07 -13.62
N GLU A 90 2.77 16.97 -14.07
CA GLU A 90 1.64 16.57 -14.92
C GLU A 90 2.13 15.91 -16.21
N GLY A 91 1.56 14.74 -16.52
CA GLY A 91 1.98 13.91 -17.66
C GLY A 91 2.99 12.82 -17.33
N GLU A 92 3.60 12.82 -16.16
CA GLU A 92 4.43 11.69 -15.73
C GLU A 92 3.56 10.45 -15.39
N PRO A 93 4.08 9.23 -15.68
CA PRO A 93 3.40 8.00 -15.34
C PRO A 93 3.05 7.94 -13.84
N GLY A 94 1.83 7.52 -13.52
CA GLY A 94 1.34 7.40 -12.13
C GLY A 94 0.73 8.67 -11.53
N ILE A 95 1.04 9.87 -12.03
CA ILE A 95 0.45 11.13 -11.52
C ILE A 95 -1.07 11.14 -11.65
N GLY A 96 -1.61 10.63 -12.75
CA GLY A 96 -3.05 10.56 -12.96
C GLY A 96 -3.76 9.74 -11.90
N LEU A 97 -3.22 8.59 -11.54
CA LEU A 97 -3.77 7.74 -10.47
C LEU A 97 -3.66 8.45 -9.11
N LEU A 98 -2.51 9.00 -8.80
CA LEU A 98 -2.27 9.68 -7.52
C LEU A 98 -3.22 10.86 -7.33
N LYS A 99 -3.42 11.67 -8.37
CA LYS A 99 -4.36 12.79 -8.38
C LYS A 99 -5.81 12.34 -8.20
N ARG A 100 -6.22 11.26 -8.89
CA ARG A 100 -7.56 10.68 -8.70
C ARG A 100 -7.77 10.18 -7.28
N THR A 101 -6.79 9.47 -6.71
CA THR A 101 -6.86 8.96 -5.34
C THR A 101 -6.96 10.09 -4.32
N TYR A 102 -6.13 11.12 -4.46
CA TYR A 102 -6.18 12.30 -3.59
C TYR A 102 -7.55 12.99 -3.64
N ASN A 103 -8.03 13.32 -4.83
CA ASN A 103 -9.34 13.97 -5.00
C ASN A 103 -10.48 13.09 -4.47
N TYR A 104 -10.43 11.78 -4.68
CA TYR A 104 -11.41 10.84 -4.17
C TYR A 104 -11.51 10.90 -2.63
N MET A 105 -10.38 10.89 -1.94
CA MET A 105 -10.34 10.98 -0.48
C MET A 105 -10.93 12.30 0.05
N LEU A 106 -10.68 13.40 -0.64
CA LEU A 106 -11.23 14.70 -0.24
C LEU A 106 -12.74 14.80 -0.50
N MET A 107 -13.21 14.33 -1.65
CA MET A 107 -14.60 14.49 -2.08
C MET A 107 -15.55 13.49 -1.43
N GLU A 108 -15.17 12.22 -1.38
CA GLU A 108 -16.05 11.16 -0.90
C GLU A 108 -15.94 10.92 0.63
N HIS A 109 -14.79 11.20 1.21
CA HIS A 109 -14.54 10.92 2.61
C HIS A 109 -14.27 12.17 3.46
N ALA A 110 -14.27 13.34 2.87
CA ALA A 110 -14.09 14.64 3.53
C ALA A 110 -12.89 14.65 4.51
N VAL A 111 -11.79 13.97 4.12
CA VAL A 111 -10.59 13.91 4.96
C VAL A 111 -9.84 15.24 4.93
N ASP A 112 -9.18 15.56 6.04
CA ASP A 112 -8.28 16.72 6.11
C ASP A 112 -7.09 16.52 5.15
N PRO A 113 -6.91 17.42 4.16
CA PRO A 113 -5.91 17.22 3.12
C PRO A 113 -4.48 17.19 3.66
N ASP A 114 -4.15 18.04 4.62
CA ASP A 114 -2.82 18.07 5.23
C ASP A 114 -2.53 16.77 5.99
N SER A 115 -3.51 16.24 6.72
CA SER A 115 -3.36 14.97 7.44
C SER A 115 -3.17 13.78 6.50
N LEU A 116 -3.92 13.74 5.38
CA LEU A 116 -3.82 12.69 4.38
C LEU A 116 -2.42 12.66 3.74
N VAL A 117 -1.99 13.81 3.22
CA VAL A 117 -0.71 13.91 2.53
C VAL A 117 0.46 13.72 3.49
N HIS A 118 0.34 14.20 4.74
CA HIS A 118 1.34 13.99 5.76
C HIS A 118 1.52 12.49 6.10
N GLU A 119 0.42 11.76 6.32
CA GLU A 119 0.48 10.30 6.53
C GLU A 119 1.17 9.60 5.35
N TRP A 120 0.83 9.97 4.11
CA TRP A 120 1.46 9.40 2.93
C TRP A 120 2.96 9.70 2.86
N ALA A 121 3.35 10.95 3.09
CA ALA A 121 4.75 11.36 3.05
C ALA A 121 5.59 10.68 4.15
N GLU A 122 5.08 10.65 5.39
CA GLU A 122 5.77 9.97 6.49
C GLU A 122 5.87 8.46 6.27
N SER A 123 4.82 7.82 5.75
CA SER A 123 4.86 6.38 5.48
C SER A 123 5.87 6.01 4.39
N MET A 124 5.98 6.84 3.35
CA MET A 124 7.00 6.67 2.31
C MET A 124 8.41 6.94 2.82
N ALA A 125 8.57 7.86 3.77
CA ALA A 125 9.84 8.11 4.45
C ALA A 125 10.19 7.07 5.54
N GLY A 126 9.28 6.13 5.83
CA GLY A 126 9.49 5.08 6.83
C GLY A 126 9.29 5.54 8.27
N ASN A 127 8.58 6.63 8.51
CA ASN A 127 8.37 7.21 9.85
C ASN A 127 7.00 6.88 10.47
N GLN A 128 6.19 6.01 9.85
CA GLN A 128 4.90 5.60 10.39
C GLN A 128 4.99 4.25 11.13
N TYR A 129 4.69 4.27 12.43
CA TYR A 129 4.67 3.09 13.30
C TYR A 129 3.32 3.00 14.03
N PRO A 130 2.23 2.64 13.34
CA PRO A 130 0.92 2.57 13.98
C PRO A 130 0.90 1.50 15.07
N MET A 131 0.42 1.86 16.25
CA MET A 131 0.22 0.98 17.40
C MET A 131 -1.26 1.01 17.83
N PRO A 132 -1.93 -0.13 17.97
CA PRO A 132 -1.52 -1.48 17.58
C PRO A 132 -1.27 -1.62 16.09
N ASP A 133 -0.77 -2.76 15.64
CA ASP A 133 -0.32 -3.07 14.26
C ASP A 133 -1.43 -2.95 13.20
N ARG A 134 -2.01 -1.78 13.09
CA ARG A 134 -3.08 -1.45 12.14
C ARG A 134 -2.49 -0.95 10.83
N ILE A 135 -3.26 -1.06 9.77
CA ILE A 135 -3.03 -0.34 8.53
C ILE A 135 -3.10 1.18 8.79
N LEU A 136 -2.44 1.99 7.97
CA LEU A 136 -2.47 3.45 8.05
C LEU A 136 -3.91 3.97 8.01
N LYS A 137 -4.20 5.01 8.79
CA LYS A 137 -5.56 5.53 9.05
C LYS A 137 -6.33 5.87 7.77
N TYR A 138 -5.70 6.61 6.86
CA TYR A 138 -6.37 7.02 5.61
C TYR A 138 -6.34 5.92 4.55
N THR A 139 -5.34 5.06 4.56
CA THR A 139 -5.32 3.85 3.75
C THR A 139 -6.44 2.89 4.17
N GLU A 140 -6.75 2.81 5.47
CA GLU A 140 -7.86 2.00 5.98
C GLU A 140 -9.20 2.44 5.37
N ILE A 141 -9.45 3.74 5.25
CA ILE A 141 -10.67 4.27 4.64
C ILE A 141 -10.80 3.78 3.20
N LEU A 142 -9.75 3.91 2.40
CA LEU A 142 -9.73 3.43 1.00
C LEU A 142 -9.99 1.92 0.90
N VAL A 143 -9.30 1.13 1.71
CA VAL A 143 -9.44 -0.33 1.66
C VAL A 143 -10.83 -0.77 2.12
N ARG A 144 -11.38 -0.14 3.15
CA ARG A 144 -12.77 -0.41 3.59
C ARG A 144 -13.78 -0.10 2.51
N ASP A 145 -13.64 1.03 1.84
CA ASP A 145 -14.53 1.41 0.76
C ASP A 145 -14.43 0.44 -0.42
N TYR A 146 -13.22 0.07 -0.81
CA TYR A 146 -12.99 -0.95 -1.81
C TYR A 146 -13.65 -2.29 -1.45
N LEU A 147 -13.42 -2.78 -0.24
CA LEU A 147 -14.02 -4.04 0.23
C LEU A 147 -15.55 -3.96 0.23
N ASN A 148 -16.13 -2.84 0.66
CA ASN A 148 -17.58 -2.65 0.67
C ASN A 148 -18.17 -2.66 -0.74
N ARG A 149 -17.54 -2.00 -1.69
CA ARG A 149 -18.03 -1.89 -3.07
C ARG A 149 -17.85 -3.19 -3.84
N GLU A 150 -16.66 -3.77 -3.78
CA GLU A 150 -16.29 -4.90 -4.65
C GLU A 150 -16.66 -6.27 -4.05
N MET A 151 -16.61 -6.40 -2.71
CA MET A 151 -16.83 -7.69 -2.06
C MET A 151 -18.18 -7.79 -1.34
N CYS A 152 -18.78 -6.67 -0.96
CA CYS A 152 -20.02 -6.65 -0.20
C CYS A 152 -21.20 -6.07 -0.99
N ASP A 153 -21.07 -5.89 -2.30
CA ASP A 153 -22.09 -5.36 -3.21
C ASP A 153 -22.71 -4.05 -2.69
N GLY A 154 -21.85 -3.15 -2.22
CA GLY A 154 -22.25 -1.85 -1.64
C GLY A 154 -22.95 -1.95 -0.27
N ARG A 155 -23.06 -3.14 0.31
CA ARG A 155 -23.58 -3.33 1.66
C ARG A 155 -22.44 -3.43 2.65
N PRO A 156 -22.35 -2.55 3.65
CA PRO A 156 -21.31 -2.67 4.65
C PRO A 156 -21.45 -4.03 5.37
N PRO A 157 -20.33 -4.71 5.67
CA PRO A 157 -20.39 -5.93 6.47
C PRO A 157 -21.04 -5.66 7.81
N GLN A 158 -21.79 -6.65 8.32
CA GLN A 158 -22.41 -6.53 9.64
C GLN A 158 -21.32 -6.49 10.72
N GLY A 159 -21.29 -5.45 11.52
CA GLY A 159 -20.33 -5.24 12.60
C GLY A 159 -19.14 -4.36 12.20
N ASN A 160 -18.39 -3.96 13.22
CA ASN A 160 -17.13 -3.25 13.04
C ASN A 160 -16.02 -4.27 12.79
N PHE A 161 -15.19 -4.00 11.79
CA PHE A 161 -13.97 -4.76 11.56
C PHE A 161 -12.78 -3.79 11.42
N ASP A 162 -11.66 -4.22 11.93
CA ASP A 162 -10.40 -3.48 11.84
C ASP A 162 -9.50 -4.13 10.79
N LEU A 163 -8.71 -3.29 10.10
CA LEU A 163 -7.73 -3.74 9.14
C LEU A 163 -6.34 -3.68 9.75
N PHE A 164 -5.63 -4.78 9.69
CA PHE A 164 -4.27 -4.91 10.22
C PHE A 164 -3.29 -5.25 9.11
N ALA A 165 -2.05 -4.81 9.25
CA ALA A 165 -0.96 -5.29 8.41
C ALA A 165 -0.74 -6.79 8.64
N THR A 166 -0.38 -7.53 7.60
CA THR A 166 0.00 -8.94 7.77
C THR A 166 1.28 -9.03 8.58
N GLU A 167 1.45 -10.14 9.30
CA GLU A 167 2.66 -10.38 10.11
C GLU A 167 3.95 -10.26 9.29
N ALA A 168 3.94 -10.72 8.05
CA ALA A 168 5.10 -10.60 7.16
C ALA A 168 5.46 -9.15 6.86
N VAL A 169 4.47 -8.28 6.64
CA VAL A 169 4.69 -6.84 6.42
C VAL A 169 5.17 -6.18 7.70
N ARG A 170 4.58 -6.51 8.85
CA ARG A 170 5.00 -6.02 10.17
C ARG A 170 6.44 -6.38 10.47
N GLN A 171 6.83 -7.64 10.27
CA GLN A 171 8.21 -8.12 10.48
C GLN A 171 9.19 -7.44 9.53
N ALA A 172 8.83 -7.27 8.26
CA ALA A 172 9.67 -6.55 7.31
C ALA A 172 9.89 -5.10 7.77
N CYS A 173 8.84 -4.38 8.15
CA CYS A 173 8.95 -3.03 8.68
C CYS A 173 9.83 -2.97 9.93
N ALA A 174 9.67 -3.89 10.88
CA ALA A 174 10.49 -3.97 12.07
C ALA A 174 11.97 -4.23 11.74
N MET A 175 12.27 -5.12 10.79
CA MET A 175 13.63 -5.42 10.36
C MET A 175 14.34 -4.23 9.69
N TYR A 176 13.60 -3.43 8.92
CA TYR A 176 14.15 -2.22 8.30
C TYR A 176 14.35 -1.07 9.31
N SER A 177 13.57 -1.07 10.40
CA SER A 177 13.68 -0.04 11.45
C SER A 177 14.89 -0.24 12.38
N ILE A 178 15.48 -1.42 12.40
CA ILE A 178 16.62 -1.78 13.28
C ILE A 178 17.98 -1.50 12.59
N ARG A 179 18.00 -1.08 11.36
CA ARG A 179 19.21 -0.73 10.60
C ARG A 179 19.36 0.77 10.49
#